data_d9066345c3b8527596e646b7d6319b39
#
_entry.id   d9066345c3b8527596e646b7d6319b39
#
_cell.length_a   1.000
_cell.length_b   1.000
_cell.length_c   1.000
_cell.angle_alpha   90.00
_cell.angle_beta   90.00
_cell.angle_gamma   90.00
#
_symmetry.space_group_name_H-M   'P 1'
#
loop_
_entity.id
_entity.type
_entity.pdbx_description
1 polymer ?
#
loop_
_entity_poly.entity_id
_entity_poly.type
_entity_poly.pdbx_seq_one_letter_code
_entity_poly.pdbx_strand_id
1 'polypeptide(L)'
;MTRRNFIGGAAALAATGIRPLFADTDAEELAAAKAWFKETQFGMMAHWGLYTLLGGEWQGKPGLHEYGEWIMHGNRIPLREYAGLAKAFNPVLFDPNDWIARARDAGMGYFVITSKHHDGF
;
A
#
# COMPACT_ATOMS: atom_id res chain seq x y z
N MET A 1 -2.18 -11.47 -23.48
CA MET A 1 -3.58 -11.04 -23.35
C MET A 1 -3.75 -9.69 -24.05
N THR A 2 -4.56 -9.63 -25.09
CA THR A 2 -4.80 -8.39 -25.84
C THR A 2 -5.88 -7.56 -25.14
N ARG A 3 -5.84 -6.21 -25.31
CA ARG A 3 -6.88 -5.29 -24.76
C ARG A 3 -8.32 -5.72 -25.10
N ARG A 4 -8.53 -6.41 -26.22
CA ARG A 4 -9.83 -6.95 -26.62
C ARG A 4 -10.38 -8.03 -25.68
N ASN A 5 -9.52 -8.86 -25.12
CA ASN A 5 -9.96 -9.94 -24.21
C ASN A 5 -10.35 -9.40 -22.82
N PHE A 6 -9.79 -8.25 -22.42
CA PHE A 6 -10.14 -7.58 -21.17
C PHE A 6 -11.56 -6.96 -21.23
N ILE A 7 -11.91 -6.34 -22.38
CA ILE A 7 -13.25 -5.75 -22.57
C ILE A 7 -14.33 -6.84 -22.64
N GLY A 8 -14.02 -8.00 -23.23
CA GLY A 8 -14.94 -9.14 -23.26
C GLY A 8 -15.23 -9.73 -21.88
N GLY A 9 -14.23 -9.74 -20.99
CA GLY A 9 -14.39 -10.18 -19.60
C GLY A 9 -15.29 -9.27 -18.75
N ALA A 10 -15.19 -7.97 -18.96
CA ALA A 10 -16.04 -7.00 -18.24
C ALA A 10 -17.52 -7.11 -18.67
N ALA A 11 -17.79 -7.33 -19.95
CA ALA A 11 -19.16 -7.52 -20.45
C ALA A 11 -19.81 -8.81 -19.94
N ALA A 12 -19.02 -9.89 -19.79
CA ALA A 12 -19.52 -11.16 -19.25
C ALA A 12 -19.86 -11.07 -17.75
N LEU A 13 -19.10 -10.30 -16.98
CA LEU A 13 -19.38 -10.04 -15.55
C LEU A 13 -20.66 -9.23 -15.34
N ALA A 14 -20.94 -8.28 -16.22
CA ALA A 14 -22.19 -7.51 -16.17
C ALA A 14 -23.44 -8.39 -16.39
N ALA A 15 -23.34 -9.41 -17.25
CA ALA A 15 -24.44 -10.34 -17.53
C ALA A 15 -24.73 -11.30 -16.35
N THR A 16 -23.80 -11.51 -15.42
CA THR A 16 -23.95 -12.39 -14.26
C THR A 16 -24.40 -11.66 -12.99
N GLY A 17 -24.66 -10.36 -13.06
CA GLY A 17 -25.03 -9.53 -11.89
C GLY A 17 -23.88 -9.23 -10.93
N ILE A 18 -22.67 -9.69 -11.22
CA ILE A 18 -21.46 -9.37 -10.46
C ILE A 18 -20.98 -8.02 -10.97
N ARG A 19 -21.17 -6.96 -10.20
CA ARG A 19 -20.59 -5.65 -10.50
C ARG A 19 -19.08 -5.75 -10.38
N PRO A 20 -18.30 -5.34 -11.39
CA PRO A 20 -16.84 -5.22 -11.23
C PRO A 20 -16.55 -4.22 -10.13
N LEU A 21 -15.56 -4.52 -9.29
CA LEU A 21 -15.15 -3.71 -8.13
C LEU A 21 -14.84 -2.23 -8.47
N PHE A 22 -14.73 -1.90 -9.75
CA PHE A 22 -14.37 -0.56 -10.25
C PHE A 22 -15.31 -0.06 -11.38
N ALA A 23 -16.48 -0.71 -11.59
CA ALA A 23 -17.47 -0.23 -12.54
C ALA A 23 -18.49 0.63 -11.82
N ASP A 24 -18.56 1.86 -12.26
CA ASP A 24 -19.56 2.87 -11.89
C ASP A 24 -19.58 3.20 -10.38
N THR A 25 -18.48 3.82 -9.91
CA THR A 25 -18.64 4.70 -8.76
C THR A 25 -19.61 5.79 -9.21
N ASP A 26 -20.80 5.80 -8.63
CA ASP A 26 -21.81 6.80 -8.91
C ASP A 26 -21.18 8.20 -8.78
N ALA A 27 -21.49 9.09 -9.67
CA ALA A 27 -20.94 10.45 -9.65
C ALA A 27 -21.21 11.15 -8.30
N GLU A 28 -22.31 10.79 -7.65
CA GLU A 28 -22.66 11.28 -6.31
C GLU A 28 -21.73 10.70 -5.23
N GLU A 29 -21.44 9.40 -5.26
CA GLU A 29 -20.49 8.77 -4.33
C GLU A 29 -19.09 9.37 -4.49
N LEU A 30 -18.65 9.59 -5.72
CA LEU A 30 -17.37 10.21 -5.99
C LEU A 30 -17.31 11.66 -5.50
N ALA A 31 -18.40 12.42 -5.68
CA ALA A 31 -18.50 13.78 -5.19
C ALA A 31 -18.47 13.83 -3.65
N ALA A 32 -19.21 12.94 -2.99
CA ALA A 32 -19.22 12.80 -1.54
C ALA A 32 -17.85 12.41 -1.00
N ALA A 33 -17.16 11.45 -1.61
CA ALA A 33 -15.81 11.03 -1.24
C ALA A 33 -14.79 12.17 -1.36
N LYS A 34 -14.89 12.96 -2.44
CA LYS A 34 -14.03 14.14 -2.63
C LYS A 34 -14.31 15.24 -1.60
N ALA A 35 -15.57 15.46 -1.27
CA ALA A 35 -15.96 16.44 -0.25
C ALA A 35 -15.42 16.01 1.12
N TRP A 36 -15.65 14.77 1.51
CA TRP A 36 -15.12 14.18 2.74
C TRP A 36 -13.60 14.31 2.81
N PHE A 37 -12.85 13.96 1.76
CA PHE A 37 -11.40 14.04 1.74
C PHE A 37 -10.89 15.48 1.89
N LYS A 38 -11.60 16.47 1.28
CA LYS A 38 -11.27 17.89 1.44
C LYS A 38 -11.48 18.40 2.87
N GLU A 39 -12.49 17.89 3.56
CA GLU A 39 -12.78 18.26 4.95
C GLU A 39 -11.83 17.59 5.93
N THR A 40 -11.46 16.35 5.66
CA THR A 40 -10.70 15.53 6.59
C THR A 40 -9.20 15.86 6.64
N GLN A 41 -8.59 16.42 5.65
CA GLN A 41 -7.22 16.94 5.48
C GLN A 41 -6.07 16.32 6.32
N PHE A 42 -6.36 15.55 7.37
CA PHE A 42 -5.38 14.95 8.27
C PHE A 42 -5.56 13.44 8.34
N GLY A 43 -4.52 12.71 7.99
CA GLY A 43 -4.51 11.26 7.96
C GLY A 43 -3.14 10.69 8.26
N MET A 44 -3.09 9.38 8.54
CA MET A 44 -1.86 8.62 8.71
C MET A 44 -1.50 7.91 7.42
N MET A 45 -0.24 7.96 7.03
CA MET A 45 0.31 7.15 5.95
C MET A 45 1.44 6.29 6.49
N ALA A 46 1.44 5.01 6.11
CA ALA A 46 2.50 4.07 6.46
C ALA A 46 3.08 3.40 5.21
N HIS A 47 4.39 3.51 5.07
CA HIS A 47 5.16 2.63 4.20
C HIS A 47 5.55 1.39 5.02
N TRP A 48 5.14 0.21 4.58
CA TRP A 48 5.39 -1.03 5.30
C TRP A 48 5.69 -2.18 4.33
N GLY A 49 6.86 -2.76 4.45
CA GLY A 49 7.38 -3.80 3.57
C GLY A 49 8.68 -4.39 4.10
N LEU A 50 9.42 -5.11 3.26
CA LEU A 50 10.68 -5.77 3.66
C LEU A 50 11.72 -4.78 4.19
N TYR A 51 11.74 -3.58 3.68
CA TYR A 51 12.64 -2.51 4.14
C TYR A 51 12.48 -2.16 5.62
N THR A 52 11.32 -2.42 6.21
CA THR A 52 11.10 -2.17 7.65
C THR A 52 11.93 -3.10 8.54
N LEU A 53 12.28 -4.30 8.05
CA LEU A 53 13.17 -5.22 8.77
C LEU A 53 14.59 -4.69 8.90
N LEU A 54 14.99 -3.81 7.99
CA LEU A 54 16.35 -3.32 7.90
C LEU A 54 16.61 -2.11 8.79
N GLY A 55 15.55 -1.43 9.26
CA GLY A 55 15.67 -0.28 10.15
C GLY A 55 16.55 0.86 9.59
N GLY A 56 16.68 0.96 8.27
CA GLY A 56 17.52 1.96 7.61
C GLY A 56 18.98 1.56 7.43
N GLU A 57 19.38 0.33 7.77
CA GLU A 57 20.75 -0.15 7.64
C GLU A 57 20.86 -1.44 6.83
N TRP A 58 21.93 -1.59 6.07
CA TRP A 58 22.29 -2.82 5.38
C TRP A 58 23.76 -3.19 5.65
N GLN A 59 23.97 -4.36 6.25
CA GLN A 59 25.32 -4.87 6.60
C GLN A 59 26.16 -3.86 7.39
N GLY A 60 25.56 -3.18 8.35
CA GLY A 60 26.21 -2.18 9.19
C GLY A 60 26.49 -0.84 8.48
N LYS A 61 25.93 -0.63 7.31
CA LYS A 61 26.02 0.63 6.57
C LYS A 61 24.65 1.31 6.53
N PRO A 62 24.56 2.60 6.83
CA PRO A 62 23.31 3.33 6.70
C PRO A 62 22.82 3.34 5.26
N GLY A 63 21.52 3.48 5.09
CA GLY A 63 20.91 3.71 3.78
C GLY A 63 21.46 4.98 3.14
N LEU A 64 21.75 4.92 1.85
CA LEU A 64 22.25 6.10 1.09
C LEU A 64 21.17 7.17 0.88
N HIS A 65 19.92 6.85 1.16
CA HIS A 65 18.78 7.77 1.11
C HIS A 65 18.16 7.91 2.50
N GLU A 66 17.56 9.04 2.77
CA GLU A 66 16.89 9.35 4.05
C GLU A 66 15.63 8.48 4.26
N TYR A 67 15.14 7.81 3.21
CA TYR A 67 13.91 7.02 3.21
C TYR A 67 14.20 5.53 3.20
N GLY A 68 13.75 4.83 4.24
CA GLY A 68 14.01 3.39 4.42
C GLY A 68 13.48 2.51 3.28
N GLU A 69 12.38 2.89 2.65
CA GLU A 69 11.78 2.17 1.51
C GLU A 69 12.65 2.22 0.24
N TRP A 70 13.64 3.11 0.18
CA TRP A 70 14.61 3.20 -0.92
C TRP A 70 15.90 2.42 -0.68
N ILE A 71 16.04 1.74 0.46
CA ILE A 71 17.30 1.11 0.87
C ILE A 71 17.80 0.06 -0.13
N MET A 72 16.91 -0.72 -0.73
CA MET A 72 17.28 -1.71 -1.74
C MET A 72 18.01 -1.05 -2.91
N HIS A 73 17.47 0.05 -3.42
CA HIS A 73 18.04 0.80 -4.54
C HIS A 73 19.30 1.56 -4.12
N GLY A 74 19.23 2.32 -3.05
CA GLY A 74 20.31 3.16 -2.56
C GLY A 74 21.57 2.37 -2.25
N ASN A 75 21.44 1.29 -1.50
CA ASN A 75 22.57 0.44 -1.13
C ASN A 75 22.89 -0.63 -2.18
N ARG A 76 22.20 -0.61 -3.35
CA ARG A 76 22.39 -1.56 -4.45
C ARG A 76 22.31 -3.02 -4.00
N ILE A 77 21.35 -3.32 -3.12
CA ILE A 77 21.17 -4.67 -2.58
C ILE A 77 20.71 -5.59 -3.73
N PRO A 78 21.41 -6.70 -3.97
CA PRO A 78 21.00 -7.64 -5.00
C PRO A 78 19.59 -8.16 -4.75
N LEU A 79 18.74 -8.21 -5.78
CA LEU A 79 17.34 -8.64 -5.68
C LEU A 79 17.19 -9.99 -4.95
N ARG A 80 18.08 -10.92 -5.20
CA ARG A 80 18.06 -12.26 -4.56
C ARG A 80 18.27 -12.17 -3.04
N GLU A 81 19.15 -11.30 -2.59
CA GLU A 81 19.42 -11.09 -1.16
C GLU A 81 18.23 -10.37 -0.51
N TYR A 82 17.75 -9.30 -1.14
CA TYR A 82 16.61 -8.54 -0.65
C TYR A 82 15.34 -9.40 -0.55
N ALA A 83 15.02 -10.17 -1.59
CA ALA A 83 13.87 -11.09 -1.58
C ALA A 83 13.98 -12.17 -0.47
N GLY A 84 15.20 -12.50 -0.07
CA GLY A 84 15.43 -13.41 1.05
C GLY A 84 14.86 -12.93 2.39
N LEU A 85 14.72 -11.60 2.56
CA LEU A 85 14.14 -10.97 3.75
C LEU A 85 12.67 -11.38 3.98
N ALA A 86 11.95 -11.74 2.91
CA ALA A 86 10.56 -12.20 3.01
C ALA A 86 10.38 -13.38 3.96
N LYS A 87 11.41 -14.23 4.11
CA LYS A 87 11.40 -15.38 5.03
C LYS A 87 11.43 -14.95 6.51
N ALA A 88 11.97 -13.77 6.79
CA ALA A 88 12.06 -13.20 8.13
C ALA A 88 10.93 -12.22 8.43
N PHE A 89 10.15 -11.83 7.41
CA PHE A 89 9.04 -10.91 7.58
C PHE A 89 7.86 -11.61 8.26
N ASN A 90 7.77 -11.44 9.58
CA ASN A 90 6.73 -12.06 10.41
C ASN A 90 6.22 -11.06 11.47
N PRO A 91 5.31 -10.15 11.11
CA PRO A 91 4.87 -9.06 11.96
C PRO A 91 3.83 -9.52 13.02
N VAL A 92 4.17 -10.48 13.86
CA VAL A 92 3.28 -11.09 14.88
C VAL A 92 2.77 -10.12 15.93
N LEU A 93 3.44 -8.97 16.11
CA LEU A 93 3.04 -7.93 17.06
C LEU A 93 2.18 -6.84 16.42
N PHE A 94 1.90 -6.94 15.12
CA PHE A 94 1.06 -5.97 14.45
C PHE A 94 -0.41 -6.18 14.82
N ASP A 95 -1.00 -5.16 15.42
CA ASP A 95 -2.44 -5.09 15.67
C ASP A 95 -3.03 -3.92 14.89
N PRO A 96 -3.81 -4.19 13.82
CA PRO A 96 -4.43 -3.13 13.04
C PRO A 96 -5.42 -2.28 13.85
N ASN A 97 -6.08 -2.87 14.86
CA ASN A 97 -7.03 -2.12 15.68
C ASN A 97 -6.32 -1.10 16.56
N ASP A 98 -5.16 -1.45 17.11
CA ASP A 98 -4.35 -0.51 17.90
C ASP A 98 -3.88 0.66 17.02
N TRP A 99 -3.41 0.39 15.80
CA TRP A 99 -2.98 1.43 14.87
C TRP A 99 -4.11 2.39 14.50
N ILE A 100 -5.28 1.85 14.16
CA ILE A 100 -6.46 2.66 13.81
C ILE A 100 -6.97 3.43 15.02
N ALA A 101 -6.97 2.83 16.21
CA ALA A 101 -7.36 3.53 17.44
C ALA A 101 -6.45 4.74 17.70
N ARG A 102 -5.13 4.56 17.61
CA ARG A 102 -4.16 5.66 17.78
C ARG A 102 -4.32 6.76 16.74
N ALA A 103 -4.54 6.39 15.47
CA ALA A 103 -4.80 7.36 14.41
C ALA A 103 -6.06 8.18 14.70
N ARG A 104 -7.16 7.51 15.08
CA ARG A 104 -8.41 8.16 15.46
C ARG A 104 -8.23 9.08 16.68
N ASP A 105 -7.56 8.60 17.72
CA ASP A 105 -7.35 9.36 18.96
C ASP A 105 -6.46 10.59 18.73
N ALA A 106 -5.60 10.54 17.71
CA ALA A 106 -4.83 11.69 17.21
C ALA A 106 -5.65 12.63 16.29
N GLY A 107 -6.92 12.35 16.05
CA GLY A 107 -7.79 13.16 15.18
C GLY A 107 -7.61 12.92 13.69
N MET A 108 -6.97 11.82 13.30
CA MET A 108 -6.80 11.44 11.89
C MET A 108 -8.08 10.80 11.35
N GLY A 109 -8.53 11.24 10.19
CA GLY A 109 -9.77 10.75 9.57
C GLY A 109 -9.58 9.63 8.55
N TYR A 110 -8.33 9.34 8.15
CA TYR A 110 -8.04 8.25 7.23
C TYR A 110 -6.67 7.65 7.48
N PHE A 111 -6.50 6.42 6.99
CA PHE A 111 -5.24 5.68 7.01
C PHE A 111 -4.91 5.17 5.62
N VAL A 112 -3.69 5.42 5.17
CA VAL A 112 -3.15 4.95 3.89
C VAL A 112 -1.99 4.01 4.17
N ILE A 113 -2.04 2.80 3.61
CA ILE A 113 -0.93 1.85 3.66
C ILE A 113 -0.49 1.50 2.26
N THR A 114 0.81 1.39 2.03
CA THR A 114 1.31 0.85 0.78
C THR A 114 1.07 -0.65 0.75
N SER A 115 0.13 -1.09 -0.07
CA SER A 115 -0.14 -2.52 -0.27
C SER A 115 0.92 -3.21 -1.12
N LYS A 116 1.65 -2.45 -1.91
CA LYS A 116 2.82 -2.83 -2.68
C LYS A 116 3.65 -1.59 -2.97
N HIS A 117 4.92 -1.61 -2.63
CA HIS A 117 5.85 -0.52 -2.94
C HIS A 117 6.69 -0.84 -4.20
N HIS A 118 7.60 0.07 -4.58
CA HIS A 118 8.46 -0.11 -5.76
C HIS A 118 9.43 -1.30 -5.67
N ASP A 119 9.70 -1.80 -4.46
CA ASP A 119 10.49 -3.02 -4.25
C ASP A 119 9.75 -4.32 -4.60
N GLY A 120 8.45 -4.21 -4.86
CA GLY A 120 7.63 -5.32 -5.33
C GLY A 120 7.02 -6.20 -4.25
N PHE A 121 7.18 -5.83 -2.98
CA PHE A 121 6.60 -6.54 -1.84
C PHE A 121 5.37 -5.85 -1.31
#